data_cb58834a68f1b2654b1b3bededf6d5cb
#
_entry.id   cb58834a68f1b2654b1b3bededf6d5cb
#
_cell.length_a   1.000
_cell.length_b   1.000
_cell.length_c   1.000
_cell.angle_alpha   90.00
_cell.angle_beta   90.00
_cell.angle_gamma   90.00
#
_symmetry.space_group_name_H-M   'P 1'
#
loop_
_entity.id
_entity.type
_entity.pdbx_description
1 polymer ?
#
loop_
_entity_poly.entity_id
_entity_poly.type
_entity_poly.pdbx_seq_one_letter_code
_entity_poly.pdbx_strand_id
1 'polypeptide(L)'
;MKKIIVIGAGVAGLSAAVRLQKLGYEVTLYEKDRQVGGKMNQIKTAGFTFDLGPTIVMMPEIYREVFEFCGKDPDDYIPMKKVDPMLKLYFNKEEPIEFSNDLIELTKTLENISPEDTQGYFAFLADIYQRYTIAKEAFITKSFRGFWDFYNPKSLWAGIRLRTFSDAYTSISKFVKDDRLRKSLAFQTLYIGVSPYQGPSLYTIIPMIELFYGVYFIEGGMYTLATSLARLFEELGGKIVYETSVDEILIDNKIAKGIRIGKEQVMADAIVCGADFPYAMKELIPDERKRGKYTNKKIAKFEYSCSCFLMYLGLDKKYPEEHLHSIYFAEDFKQNVDDLFERGKLPDDPSFYLYRPSLMDDSLAPEGQEGLYVLVPVPELSKYEKWTEQTMQAYRQKIIRLLKEKTIFKDIDEHIVSETLITPKDFSDRFNAYNGATFGLKPTLKQSNYYRPHNKFSAAENLYFCGSSTHPGAGVPIVMQSAKLAVEELLRDDNH
;
A
#
# COMPACT_ATOMS: atom_id res chain seq x y z
N MET A 1 -8.00 -33.96 4.21
CA MET A 1 -7.87 -32.55 3.76
C MET A 1 -6.63 -32.00 4.43
N LYS A 2 -5.73 -31.32 3.69
CA LYS A 2 -4.54 -30.70 4.31
C LYS A 2 -4.96 -29.48 5.12
N LYS A 3 -4.36 -29.35 6.30
CA LYS A 3 -4.61 -28.22 7.24
C LYS A 3 -3.62 -27.11 6.99
N ILE A 4 -4.14 -25.92 6.71
CA ILE A 4 -3.32 -24.73 6.47
C ILE A 4 -3.60 -23.69 7.55
N ILE A 5 -2.55 -23.15 8.12
CA ILE A 5 -2.63 -22.00 9.01
C ILE A 5 -2.25 -20.74 8.22
N VAL A 6 -3.10 -19.72 8.31
CA VAL A 6 -2.80 -18.36 7.82
C VAL A 6 -2.58 -17.45 9.03
N ILE A 7 -1.48 -16.69 9.04
CA ILE A 7 -1.13 -15.76 10.12
C ILE A 7 -1.40 -14.33 9.66
N GLY A 8 -2.34 -13.66 10.33
CA GLY A 8 -2.72 -12.27 10.10
C GLY A 8 -3.86 -12.10 9.09
N ALA A 9 -4.95 -11.44 9.52
CA ALA A 9 -6.13 -11.13 8.70
C ALA A 9 -6.04 -9.76 8.00
N GLY A 10 -4.83 -9.33 7.64
CA GLY A 10 -4.65 -8.25 6.66
C GLY A 10 -5.06 -8.73 5.26
N VAL A 11 -5.13 -7.80 4.29
CA VAL A 11 -5.56 -8.09 2.90
C VAL A 11 -4.81 -9.27 2.28
N ALA A 12 -3.50 -9.38 2.52
CA ALA A 12 -2.70 -10.49 2.02
C ALA A 12 -3.15 -11.84 2.58
N GLY A 13 -3.28 -11.93 3.92
CA GLY A 13 -3.69 -13.16 4.59
C GLY A 13 -5.11 -13.56 4.22
N LEU A 14 -6.05 -12.61 4.22
CA LEU A 14 -7.45 -12.85 3.80
C LEU A 14 -7.52 -13.35 2.35
N SER A 15 -6.83 -12.69 1.42
CA SER A 15 -6.80 -13.08 0.02
C SER A 15 -6.21 -14.49 -0.18
N ALA A 16 -5.15 -14.84 0.57
CA ALA A 16 -4.58 -16.17 0.54
C ALA A 16 -5.54 -17.22 1.15
N ALA A 17 -6.17 -16.90 2.30
CA ALA A 17 -7.10 -17.78 3.00
C ALA A 17 -8.33 -18.12 2.13
N VAL A 18 -8.94 -17.11 1.48
CA VAL A 18 -10.07 -17.30 0.54
C VAL A 18 -9.68 -18.26 -0.57
N ARG A 19 -8.52 -18.04 -1.21
CA ARG A 19 -8.06 -18.90 -2.33
C ARG A 19 -7.80 -20.33 -1.88
N LEU A 20 -7.12 -20.52 -0.77
CA LEU A 20 -6.81 -21.84 -0.21
C LEU A 20 -8.09 -22.59 0.18
N GLN A 21 -9.04 -21.93 0.84
CA GLN A 21 -10.32 -22.52 1.22
C GLN A 21 -11.12 -22.95 -0.01
N LYS A 22 -11.18 -22.09 -1.05
CA LYS A 22 -11.82 -22.41 -2.35
C LYS A 22 -11.20 -23.61 -3.03
N LEU A 23 -9.89 -23.82 -2.89
CA LEU A 23 -9.16 -24.96 -3.44
C LEU A 23 -9.32 -26.24 -2.64
N GLY A 24 -10.10 -26.24 -1.56
CA GLY A 24 -10.44 -27.43 -0.78
C GLY A 24 -9.48 -27.77 0.34
N TYR A 25 -8.66 -26.82 0.81
CA TYR A 25 -7.88 -26.96 2.03
C TYR A 25 -8.75 -26.69 3.27
N GLU A 26 -8.36 -27.23 4.42
CA GLU A 26 -8.92 -26.85 5.71
C GLU A 26 -8.12 -25.67 6.27
N VAL A 27 -8.66 -24.44 6.16
CA VAL A 27 -7.91 -23.22 6.49
C VAL A 27 -8.39 -22.61 7.80
N THR A 28 -7.44 -22.36 8.72
CA THR A 28 -7.65 -21.55 9.92
C THR A 28 -6.78 -20.30 9.84
N LEU A 29 -7.41 -19.12 9.93
CA LEU A 29 -6.74 -17.82 9.94
C LEU A 29 -6.70 -17.29 11.38
N TYR A 30 -5.51 -16.92 11.87
CA TYR A 30 -5.30 -16.33 13.20
C TYR A 30 -5.04 -14.83 13.08
N GLU A 31 -5.80 -14.05 13.83
CA GLU A 31 -5.69 -12.58 13.88
C GLU A 31 -5.53 -12.12 15.34
N LYS A 32 -4.54 -11.27 15.59
CA LYS A 32 -4.27 -10.75 16.94
C LYS A 32 -5.30 -9.73 17.41
N ASP A 33 -5.92 -9.00 16.46
CA ASP A 33 -6.91 -7.99 16.74
C ASP A 33 -8.33 -8.59 16.77
N ARG A 34 -9.28 -7.81 17.26
CA ARG A 34 -10.72 -8.18 17.28
C ARG A 34 -11.42 -8.03 15.94
N GLN A 35 -10.73 -7.51 14.93
CA GLN A 35 -11.27 -7.26 13.60
C GLN A 35 -10.20 -7.46 12.52
N VAL A 36 -10.65 -7.76 11.31
CA VAL A 36 -9.80 -7.96 10.14
C VAL A 36 -9.24 -6.63 9.58
N GLY A 37 -8.39 -6.70 8.59
CA GLY A 37 -7.94 -5.58 7.77
C GLY A 37 -6.47 -5.19 7.98
N GLY A 38 -5.93 -5.39 9.18
CA GLY A 38 -4.56 -4.96 9.50
C GLY A 38 -4.37 -3.46 9.24
N LYS A 39 -3.46 -3.07 8.34
CA LYS A 39 -3.26 -1.65 7.96
C LYS A 39 -4.40 -1.06 7.11
N MET A 40 -5.26 -1.87 6.53
CA MET A 40 -6.49 -1.47 5.85
C MET A 40 -7.68 -1.68 6.78
N ASN A 41 -7.69 -0.94 7.87
CA ASN A 41 -8.69 -1.00 8.93
C ASN A 41 -9.62 0.22 8.86
N GLN A 42 -10.51 0.36 9.84
CA GLN A 42 -11.48 1.44 9.93
C GLN A 42 -11.46 2.08 11.33
N ILE A 43 -11.65 3.39 11.37
CA ILE A 43 -11.85 4.16 12.60
C ILE A 43 -13.29 4.64 12.61
N LYS A 44 -14.03 4.29 13.69
CA LYS A 44 -15.37 4.83 13.95
C LYS A 44 -15.32 5.67 15.22
N THR A 45 -15.68 6.95 15.09
CA THR A 45 -15.65 7.88 16.22
C THR A 45 -16.67 8.99 16.01
N ALA A 46 -17.45 9.32 17.05
CA ALA A 46 -18.45 10.41 17.04
C ALA A 46 -19.40 10.40 15.82
N GLY A 47 -19.76 9.23 15.29
CA GLY A 47 -20.61 9.08 14.11
C GLY A 47 -19.88 9.14 12.77
N PHE A 48 -18.60 9.48 12.76
CA PHE A 48 -17.75 9.43 11.57
C PHE A 48 -17.13 8.06 11.37
N THR A 49 -16.93 7.72 10.10
CA THR A 49 -16.26 6.49 9.67
C THR A 49 -15.10 6.85 8.74
N PHE A 50 -13.89 6.44 9.07
CA PHE A 50 -12.69 6.71 8.30
C PHE A 50 -11.98 5.40 7.94
N ASP A 51 -11.53 5.28 6.70
CA ASP A 51 -10.59 4.25 6.31
C ASP A 51 -9.21 4.53 6.92
N LEU A 52 -8.63 3.56 7.60
CA LEU A 52 -7.26 3.64 8.07
C LEU A 52 -6.33 3.09 7.00
N GLY A 53 -5.47 3.94 6.44
CA GLY A 53 -4.46 3.53 5.46
C GLY A 53 -4.80 3.88 4.00
N PRO A 54 -4.93 2.89 3.10
CA PRO A 54 -5.15 3.17 1.68
C PRO A 54 -6.55 3.74 1.42
N THR A 55 -6.64 4.67 0.47
CA THR A 55 -7.88 5.36 0.11
C THR A 55 -8.14 5.37 -1.40
N ILE A 56 -7.12 5.11 -2.22
CA ILE A 56 -7.20 5.16 -3.68
C ILE A 56 -7.30 3.73 -4.22
N VAL A 57 -8.39 3.40 -4.92
CA VAL A 57 -8.59 2.11 -5.58
C VAL A 57 -8.14 2.21 -7.03
N MET A 58 -7.07 1.53 -7.36
CA MET A 58 -6.56 1.36 -8.72
C MET A 58 -6.55 -0.12 -9.10
N MET A 59 -6.63 -0.45 -10.39
CA MET A 59 -6.64 -1.83 -10.89
C MET A 59 -7.82 -2.65 -10.30
N PRO A 60 -9.07 -2.19 -10.46
CA PRO A 60 -10.25 -2.80 -9.85
C PRO A 60 -10.40 -4.29 -10.21
N GLU A 61 -9.90 -4.71 -11.37
CA GLU A 61 -9.92 -6.09 -11.83
C GLU A 61 -9.19 -7.05 -10.87
N ILE A 62 -8.14 -6.59 -10.16
CA ILE A 62 -7.40 -7.44 -9.21
C ILE A 62 -8.22 -7.65 -7.92
N TYR A 63 -8.98 -6.64 -7.51
CA TYR A 63 -9.87 -6.74 -6.35
C TYR A 63 -11.05 -7.67 -6.65
N ARG A 64 -11.61 -7.56 -7.86
CA ARG A 64 -12.77 -8.34 -8.32
C ARG A 64 -12.41 -9.81 -8.54
N GLU A 65 -11.22 -10.09 -9.05
CA GLU A 65 -10.76 -11.43 -9.46
C GLU A 65 -10.85 -12.47 -8.35
N VAL A 66 -10.62 -12.12 -7.07
CA VAL A 66 -10.69 -13.07 -5.97
C VAL A 66 -12.12 -13.57 -5.72
N PHE A 67 -13.12 -12.72 -5.92
CA PHE A 67 -14.54 -13.06 -5.81
C PHE A 67 -14.97 -13.91 -7.02
N GLU A 68 -14.61 -13.49 -8.23
CA GLU A 68 -14.84 -14.21 -9.48
C GLU A 68 -14.22 -15.60 -9.45
N PHE A 69 -13.00 -15.74 -8.93
CA PHE A 69 -12.31 -17.03 -8.71
C PHE A 69 -13.14 -17.97 -7.81
N CYS A 70 -13.90 -17.42 -6.87
CA CYS A 70 -14.80 -18.18 -6.01
C CYS A 70 -16.17 -18.44 -6.64
N GLY A 71 -16.46 -17.89 -7.82
CA GLY A 71 -17.75 -18.01 -8.51
C GLY A 71 -18.80 -17.07 -7.93
N LYS A 72 -18.37 -15.93 -7.37
CA LYS A 72 -19.25 -14.91 -6.80
C LYS A 72 -19.23 -13.66 -7.67
N ASP A 73 -20.32 -12.91 -7.67
CA ASP A 73 -20.35 -11.58 -8.28
C ASP A 73 -19.63 -10.58 -7.36
N PRO A 74 -18.56 -9.90 -7.82
CA PRO A 74 -17.88 -8.91 -7.02
C PRO A 74 -18.75 -7.73 -6.56
N ASP A 75 -19.78 -7.37 -7.32
CA ASP A 75 -20.64 -6.24 -7.00
C ASP A 75 -21.55 -6.51 -5.77
N ASP A 76 -21.77 -7.78 -5.40
CA ASP A 76 -22.43 -8.16 -4.14
C ASP A 76 -21.52 -7.98 -2.91
N TYR A 77 -20.22 -7.77 -3.11
CA TYR A 77 -19.21 -7.71 -2.06
C TYR A 77 -18.52 -6.36 -1.97
N ILE A 78 -18.10 -5.81 -3.11
CA ILE A 78 -17.31 -4.58 -3.21
C ILE A 78 -17.83 -3.70 -4.36
N PRO A 79 -19.07 -3.18 -4.27
CA PRO A 79 -19.59 -2.27 -5.29
C PRO A 79 -18.68 -1.05 -5.40
N MET A 80 -18.33 -0.69 -6.65
CA MET A 80 -17.35 0.36 -6.92
C MET A 80 -17.94 1.46 -7.78
N LYS A 81 -17.66 2.71 -7.43
CA LYS A 81 -17.97 3.90 -8.23
C LYS A 81 -16.69 4.47 -8.82
N LYS A 82 -16.74 4.85 -10.10
CA LYS A 82 -15.62 5.55 -10.73
C LYS A 82 -15.52 6.96 -10.17
N VAL A 83 -14.29 7.41 -9.90
CA VAL A 83 -13.98 8.75 -9.42
C VAL A 83 -13.47 9.58 -10.60
N ASP A 84 -14.18 10.70 -10.89
CA ASP A 84 -13.78 11.66 -11.90
C ASP A 84 -14.26 13.06 -11.48
N PRO A 85 -13.37 14.08 -11.42
CA PRO A 85 -11.92 13.99 -11.62
C PRO A 85 -11.23 13.09 -10.58
N MET A 86 -10.16 12.43 -11.02
CA MET A 86 -9.43 11.47 -10.18
C MET A 86 -8.68 12.14 -9.04
N LEU A 87 -8.09 13.30 -9.32
CA LEU A 87 -7.12 13.94 -8.45
C LEU A 87 -6.98 15.43 -8.78
N LYS A 88 -6.91 16.28 -7.78
CA LYS A 88 -6.55 17.69 -7.94
C LYS A 88 -5.25 17.99 -7.20
N LEU A 89 -4.35 18.66 -7.92
CA LEU A 89 -3.00 18.95 -7.46
C LEU A 89 -2.81 20.46 -7.31
N TYR A 90 -2.41 20.87 -6.11
CA TYR A 90 -2.22 22.26 -5.75
C TYR A 90 -0.72 22.57 -5.60
N PHE A 91 -0.27 23.58 -6.32
CA PHE A 91 1.08 24.11 -6.30
C PHE A 91 1.05 25.52 -5.73
N ASN A 92 1.99 25.87 -4.88
CA ASN A 92 1.96 27.06 -4.00
C ASN A 92 1.27 28.31 -4.62
N LYS A 93 1.86 28.95 -5.63
CA LYS A 93 1.35 30.18 -6.26
C LYS A 93 0.86 29.98 -7.69
N GLU A 94 0.80 28.75 -8.12
CA GLU A 94 0.43 28.38 -9.48
C GLU A 94 -0.99 27.82 -9.53
N GLU A 95 -1.62 27.90 -10.70
CA GLU A 95 -2.94 27.31 -10.91
C GLU A 95 -2.90 25.79 -10.66
N PRO A 96 -3.89 25.24 -9.94
CA PRO A 96 -3.98 23.81 -9.70
C PRO A 96 -4.19 23.04 -10.98
N ILE A 97 -3.78 21.78 -10.99
CA ILE A 97 -4.00 20.85 -12.11
C ILE A 97 -5.01 19.80 -11.68
N GLU A 98 -6.06 19.64 -12.47
CA GLU A 98 -7.08 18.64 -12.28
C GLU A 98 -6.91 17.52 -13.31
N PHE A 99 -6.78 16.27 -12.82
CA PHE A 99 -6.63 15.10 -13.66
C PHE A 99 -7.94 14.35 -13.77
N SER A 100 -8.47 14.29 -15.00
CA SER A 100 -9.68 13.56 -15.37
C SER A 100 -9.33 12.26 -16.10
N ASN A 101 -10.21 11.27 -15.99
CA ASN A 101 -10.23 10.07 -16.84
C ASN A 101 -10.83 10.36 -18.23
N ASP A 102 -11.52 11.48 -18.39
CA ASP A 102 -12.01 11.90 -19.69
C ASP A 102 -10.85 12.47 -20.51
N LEU A 103 -10.55 11.83 -21.64
CA LEU A 103 -9.44 12.22 -22.51
C LEU A 103 -9.60 13.64 -23.06
N ILE A 104 -10.83 14.10 -23.27
CA ILE A 104 -11.10 15.46 -23.82
C ILE A 104 -10.74 16.49 -22.73
N GLU A 105 -11.22 16.30 -21.51
CA GLU A 105 -10.93 17.22 -20.40
C GLU A 105 -9.44 17.19 -20.04
N LEU A 106 -8.83 16.02 -20.01
CA LEU A 106 -7.39 15.88 -19.78
C LEU A 106 -6.59 16.62 -20.85
N THR A 107 -6.94 16.45 -22.14
CA THR A 107 -6.23 17.12 -23.24
C THR A 107 -6.33 18.64 -23.12
N LYS A 108 -7.52 19.18 -22.84
CA LYS A 108 -7.71 20.62 -22.60
C LYS A 108 -6.85 21.11 -21.43
N THR A 109 -6.83 20.37 -20.32
CA THR A 109 -6.01 20.71 -19.15
C THR A 109 -4.53 20.78 -19.52
N LEU A 110 -4.03 19.79 -20.25
CA LEU A 110 -2.62 19.72 -20.66
C LEU A 110 -2.27 20.82 -21.67
N GLU A 111 -3.13 21.08 -22.67
CA GLU A 111 -2.91 22.14 -23.66
C GLU A 111 -2.92 23.56 -23.06
N ASN A 112 -3.72 23.80 -22.03
CA ASN A 112 -3.72 25.03 -21.26
C ASN A 112 -2.40 25.25 -20.49
N ILE A 113 -1.69 24.17 -20.13
CA ILE A 113 -0.37 24.25 -19.51
C ILE A 113 0.69 24.47 -20.59
N SER A 114 0.78 23.57 -21.57
CA SER A 114 1.75 23.64 -22.68
C SER A 114 1.38 22.65 -23.79
N PRO A 115 1.14 23.11 -25.04
CA PRO A 115 0.92 22.20 -26.17
C PRO A 115 2.10 21.26 -26.44
N GLU A 116 3.35 21.67 -26.18
CA GLU A 116 4.53 20.83 -26.32
C GLU A 116 4.55 19.73 -25.28
N ASP A 117 4.25 20.05 -24.03
CA ASP A 117 4.19 19.06 -22.95
C ASP A 117 2.99 18.12 -23.06
N THR A 118 1.92 18.53 -23.74
CA THR A 118 0.80 17.65 -24.10
C THR A 118 1.28 16.49 -24.98
N GLN A 119 2.06 16.77 -26.02
CA GLN A 119 2.66 15.71 -26.83
C GLN A 119 3.62 14.84 -26.03
N GLY A 120 4.45 15.46 -25.19
CA GLY A 120 5.38 14.78 -24.31
C GLY A 120 4.66 13.86 -23.31
N TYR A 121 3.56 14.32 -22.74
CA TYR A 121 2.74 13.54 -21.80
C TYR A 121 2.19 12.26 -22.46
N PHE A 122 1.59 12.34 -23.64
CA PHE A 122 1.09 11.17 -24.35
C PHE A 122 2.22 10.25 -24.83
N ALA A 123 3.36 10.79 -25.23
CA ALA A 123 4.53 9.99 -25.57
C ALA A 123 5.08 9.24 -24.34
N PHE A 124 5.08 9.88 -23.17
CA PHE A 124 5.43 9.24 -21.88
C PHE A 124 4.47 8.09 -21.57
N LEU A 125 3.16 8.28 -21.70
CA LEU A 125 2.18 7.23 -21.44
C LEU A 125 2.37 6.04 -22.37
N ALA A 126 2.67 6.26 -23.65
CA ALA A 126 2.92 5.20 -24.61
C ALA A 126 4.21 4.40 -24.26
N ASP A 127 5.30 5.10 -23.88
CA ASP A 127 6.56 4.45 -23.45
C ASP A 127 6.36 3.63 -22.18
N ILE A 128 5.68 4.20 -21.19
CA ILE A 128 5.51 3.50 -19.90
C ILE A 128 4.52 2.32 -19.99
N TYR A 129 3.51 2.39 -20.88
CA TYR A 129 2.61 1.27 -21.13
C TYR A 129 3.36 0.06 -21.70
N GLN A 130 4.27 0.27 -22.64
CA GLN A 130 5.11 -0.81 -23.15
C GLN A 130 5.98 -1.42 -22.04
N ARG A 131 6.57 -0.58 -21.18
CA ARG A 131 7.36 -1.05 -20.03
C ARG A 131 6.49 -1.81 -19.02
N TYR A 132 5.26 -1.34 -18.75
CA TYR A 132 4.31 -2.03 -17.87
C TYR A 132 3.99 -3.44 -18.37
N THR A 133 3.68 -3.60 -19.65
CA THR A 133 3.37 -4.91 -20.24
C THR A 133 4.53 -5.89 -20.03
N ILE A 134 5.76 -5.46 -20.28
CA ILE A 134 6.96 -6.28 -20.06
C ILE A 134 7.13 -6.60 -18.57
N ALA A 135 6.97 -5.60 -17.67
CA ALA A 135 7.13 -5.80 -16.23
C ALA A 135 6.07 -6.74 -15.65
N LYS A 136 4.82 -6.60 -16.09
CA LYS A 136 3.71 -7.45 -15.66
C LYS A 136 4.01 -8.92 -15.94
N GLU A 137 4.38 -9.25 -17.18
CA GLU A 137 4.64 -10.64 -17.60
C GLU A 137 5.95 -11.20 -17.02
N ALA A 138 7.00 -10.38 -16.91
CA ALA A 138 8.32 -10.86 -16.51
C ALA A 138 8.50 -10.94 -15.00
N PHE A 139 7.82 -10.07 -14.22
CA PHE A 139 8.15 -9.87 -12.82
C PHE A 139 6.94 -9.83 -11.87
N ILE A 140 5.83 -9.15 -12.21
CA ILE A 140 4.74 -8.95 -11.26
C ILE A 140 3.91 -10.21 -11.04
N THR A 141 3.67 -10.97 -12.12
CA THR A 141 2.82 -12.18 -12.11
C THR A 141 3.59 -13.48 -11.91
N LYS A 142 4.88 -13.41 -11.58
CA LYS A 142 5.73 -14.59 -11.38
C LYS A 142 6.38 -14.59 -10.01
N SER A 143 6.41 -15.75 -9.37
CA SER A 143 7.24 -16.01 -8.21
C SER A 143 8.65 -16.44 -8.62
N PHE A 144 9.61 -16.29 -7.70
CA PHE A 144 11.00 -16.70 -7.89
C PHE A 144 11.39 -17.72 -6.82
N ARG A 145 11.93 -18.87 -7.24
CA ARG A 145 12.51 -19.88 -6.34
C ARG A 145 14.02 -19.89 -6.38
N GLY A 146 14.60 -19.77 -7.57
CA GLY A 146 16.02 -19.90 -7.80
C GLY A 146 16.60 -18.81 -8.67
N PHE A 147 17.93 -18.83 -8.75
CA PHE A 147 18.71 -17.88 -9.56
C PHE A 147 18.27 -17.86 -11.03
N TRP A 148 18.02 -19.01 -11.62
CA TRP A 148 17.68 -19.12 -13.05
C TRP A 148 16.26 -18.68 -13.39
N ASP A 149 15.36 -18.58 -12.40
CA ASP A 149 14.01 -18.00 -12.62
C ASP A 149 14.09 -16.51 -12.99
N PHE A 150 15.10 -15.83 -12.46
CA PHE A 150 15.35 -14.42 -12.73
C PHE A 150 16.46 -14.18 -13.77
N TYR A 151 17.59 -14.90 -13.68
CA TYR A 151 18.72 -14.74 -14.60
C TYR A 151 18.59 -15.68 -15.81
N ASN A 152 17.66 -15.35 -16.70
CA ASN A 152 17.45 -16.01 -17.98
C ASN A 152 17.41 -14.97 -19.12
N PRO A 153 17.59 -15.39 -20.40
CA PRO A 153 17.63 -14.43 -21.51
C PRO A 153 16.44 -13.52 -21.63
N LYS A 154 15.21 -14.00 -21.30
CA LYS A 154 13.97 -13.19 -21.34
C LYS A 154 13.99 -12.08 -20.24
N SER A 155 14.36 -12.44 -19.04
CA SER A 155 14.43 -11.47 -17.92
C SER A 155 15.56 -10.46 -18.11
N LEU A 156 16.70 -10.86 -18.66
CA LEU A 156 17.80 -9.95 -19.00
C LEU A 156 17.36 -8.95 -20.10
N TRP A 157 16.72 -9.46 -21.15
CA TRP A 157 16.17 -8.59 -22.20
C TRP A 157 15.11 -7.63 -21.64
N ALA A 158 14.19 -8.13 -20.78
CA ALA A 158 13.21 -7.30 -20.10
C ALA A 158 13.90 -6.20 -19.27
N GLY A 159 14.93 -6.54 -18.48
CA GLY A 159 15.69 -5.58 -17.67
C GLY A 159 16.29 -4.42 -18.49
N ILE A 160 16.82 -4.71 -19.69
CA ILE A 160 17.32 -3.68 -20.62
C ILE A 160 16.19 -2.79 -21.11
N ARG A 161 15.08 -3.39 -21.55
CA ARG A 161 13.91 -2.66 -22.07
C ARG A 161 13.23 -1.79 -21.02
N LEU A 162 13.23 -2.19 -19.78
CA LEU A 162 12.61 -1.46 -18.66
C LEU A 162 13.37 -0.18 -18.28
N ARG A 163 14.63 0.02 -18.74
CA ARG A 163 15.46 1.21 -18.44
C ARG A 163 15.49 1.55 -16.94
N THR A 164 15.60 0.53 -16.09
CA THR A 164 15.44 0.64 -14.63
C THR A 164 16.55 1.43 -13.92
N PHE A 165 17.60 1.80 -14.61
CA PHE A 165 18.79 2.46 -14.03
C PHE A 165 18.65 3.98 -13.85
N SER A 166 17.63 4.63 -14.44
CA SER A 166 17.31 6.04 -14.16
C SER A 166 16.24 6.14 -13.07
N ASP A 167 16.28 7.23 -12.31
CA ASP A 167 15.20 7.55 -11.37
C ASP A 167 13.92 8.01 -12.11
N ALA A 168 12.80 8.06 -11.35
CA ALA A 168 11.50 8.40 -11.89
C ALA A 168 11.46 9.82 -12.46
N TYR A 169 11.93 10.82 -11.68
CA TYR A 169 11.89 12.22 -12.06
C TYR A 169 12.73 12.50 -13.32
N THR A 170 13.95 11.97 -13.38
CA THR A 170 14.82 12.07 -14.56
C THR A 170 14.19 11.41 -15.79
N SER A 171 13.51 10.27 -15.62
CA SER A 171 12.83 9.59 -16.73
C SER A 171 11.68 10.41 -17.30
N ILE A 172 10.84 11.02 -16.46
CA ILE A 172 9.72 11.88 -16.84
C ILE A 172 10.24 13.15 -17.54
N SER A 173 11.33 13.73 -17.04
CA SER A 173 11.92 14.98 -17.56
C SER A 173 12.40 14.88 -19.02
N LYS A 174 12.50 13.69 -19.59
CA LYS A 174 12.80 13.47 -21.02
C LYS A 174 11.59 13.73 -21.92
N PHE A 175 10.40 13.70 -21.36
CA PHE A 175 9.15 13.84 -22.09
C PHE A 175 8.45 15.16 -21.81
N VAL A 176 8.50 15.65 -20.58
CA VAL A 176 7.75 16.79 -20.09
C VAL A 176 8.71 17.84 -19.52
N LYS A 177 8.49 19.13 -19.86
CA LYS A 177 9.32 20.27 -19.43
C LYS A 177 8.73 21.06 -18.29
N ASP A 178 7.41 21.23 -18.23
CA ASP A 178 6.72 21.92 -17.14
C ASP A 178 6.96 21.20 -15.82
N ASP A 179 7.42 21.91 -14.79
CA ASP A 179 7.80 21.33 -13.52
C ASP A 179 6.61 20.80 -12.72
N ARG A 180 5.42 21.42 -12.86
CA ARG A 180 4.20 20.93 -12.22
C ARG A 180 3.80 19.57 -12.79
N LEU A 181 3.84 19.40 -14.12
CA LEU A 181 3.56 18.11 -14.76
C LEU A 181 4.59 17.05 -14.38
N ARG A 182 5.87 17.42 -14.29
CA ARG A 182 6.90 16.48 -13.80
C ARG A 182 6.60 16.03 -12.38
N LYS A 183 6.28 16.98 -11.48
CA LYS A 183 5.91 16.69 -10.09
C LYS A 183 4.64 15.84 -10.03
N SER A 184 3.62 16.14 -10.84
CA SER A 184 2.35 15.42 -10.93
C SER A 184 2.52 13.95 -11.32
N LEU A 185 3.47 13.64 -12.18
CA LEU A 185 3.77 12.27 -12.59
C LEU A 185 4.73 11.56 -11.63
N ALA A 186 5.62 12.30 -10.97
CA ALA A 186 6.69 11.73 -10.16
C ALA A 186 6.27 11.45 -8.71
N PHE A 187 5.41 12.29 -8.10
CA PHE A 187 5.05 12.18 -6.69
C PHE A 187 4.38 10.85 -6.35
N GLN A 188 3.74 10.21 -7.32
CA GLN A 188 3.03 8.93 -7.13
C GLN A 188 3.96 7.78 -6.71
N THR A 189 5.27 7.93 -6.87
CA THR A 189 6.24 6.98 -6.28
C THR A 189 6.17 6.98 -4.74
N LEU A 190 5.66 8.06 -4.13
CA LEU A 190 5.40 8.12 -2.69
C LEU A 190 4.28 7.16 -2.26
N TYR A 191 3.35 6.76 -3.16
CA TYR A 191 2.32 5.75 -2.87
C TYR A 191 2.88 4.37 -2.53
N ILE A 192 4.13 4.12 -2.90
CA ILE A 192 4.86 2.90 -2.58
C ILE A 192 6.06 3.17 -1.68
N GLY A 193 6.16 4.38 -1.14
CA GLY A 193 7.13 4.77 -0.14
C GLY A 193 8.56 4.94 -0.64
N VAL A 194 8.76 5.43 -1.88
CA VAL A 194 10.08 5.69 -2.44
C VAL A 194 10.18 7.11 -3.02
N SER A 195 11.34 7.75 -2.84
CA SER A 195 11.63 9.07 -3.42
C SER A 195 11.58 9.04 -4.95
N PRO A 196 10.89 9.98 -5.62
CA PRO A 196 10.91 10.10 -7.08
C PRO A 196 12.31 10.37 -7.66
N TYR A 197 13.23 10.89 -6.86
CA TYR A 197 14.62 11.20 -7.24
C TYR A 197 15.59 10.03 -7.04
N GLN A 198 15.12 8.91 -6.46
CA GLN A 198 15.93 7.70 -6.20
C GLN A 198 15.24 6.41 -6.63
N GLY A 199 13.92 6.42 -6.67
CA GLY A 199 13.12 5.27 -7.07
C GLY A 199 13.33 4.94 -8.55
N PRO A 200 13.46 3.64 -8.90
CA PRO A 200 13.56 3.23 -10.29
C PRO A 200 12.46 3.78 -11.17
N SER A 201 12.81 4.21 -12.38
CA SER A 201 11.87 4.81 -13.34
C SER A 201 10.71 3.87 -13.71
N LEU A 202 10.81 2.60 -13.43
CA LEU A 202 9.71 1.65 -13.62
C LEU A 202 8.46 2.04 -12.79
N TYR A 203 8.65 2.67 -11.63
CA TYR A 203 7.49 3.07 -10.78
C TYR A 203 6.70 4.25 -11.32
N THR A 204 7.12 4.86 -12.43
CA THR A 204 6.29 5.79 -13.19
C THR A 204 5.14 5.11 -13.94
N ILE A 205 4.96 3.80 -13.78
CA ILE A 205 3.76 3.08 -14.25
C ILE A 205 2.48 3.50 -13.51
N ILE A 206 2.60 4.02 -12.28
CA ILE A 206 1.44 4.35 -11.44
C ILE A 206 0.54 5.40 -12.10
N PRO A 207 1.04 6.58 -12.55
CA PRO A 207 0.20 7.56 -13.26
C PRO A 207 -0.46 7.02 -14.54
N MET A 208 0.20 6.10 -15.23
CA MET A 208 -0.42 5.42 -16.38
C MET A 208 -1.55 4.50 -15.94
N ILE A 209 -1.38 3.79 -14.82
CA ILE A 209 -2.43 2.91 -14.27
C ILE A 209 -3.64 3.75 -13.86
N GLU A 210 -3.45 4.87 -13.17
CA GLU A 210 -4.55 5.78 -12.80
C GLU A 210 -5.34 6.22 -14.02
N LEU A 211 -4.65 6.67 -15.05
CA LEU A 211 -5.30 7.21 -16.25
C LEU A 211 -6.01 6.11 -17.07
N PHE A 212 -5.35 4.96 -17.30
CA PHE A 212 -5.86 3.94 -18.23
C PHE A 212 -6.90 3.03 -17.59
N TYR A 213 -6.78 2.75 -16.30
CA TYR A 213 -7.69 1.86 -15.58
C TYR A 213 -8.65 2.62 -14.65
N GLY A 214 -8.40 3.90 -14.40
CA GLY A 214 -9.22 4.76 -13.56
C GLY A 214 -8.91 4.62 -12.07
N VAL A 215 -9.50 5.57 -11.32
CA VAL A 215 -9.58 5.56 -9.86
C VAL A 215 -11.00 5.26 -9.47
N TYR A 216 -11.18 4.44 -8.44
CA TYR A 216 -12.48 4.02 -7.95
C TYR A 216 -12.62 4.26 -6.45
N PHE A 217 -13.85 4.33 -6.02
CA PHE A 217 -14.28 4.36 -4.63
C PHE A 217 -15.11 3.11 -4.35
N ILE A 218 -14.80 2.36 -3.29
CA ILE A 218 -15.62 1.24 -2.82
C ILE A 218 -16.69 1.80 -1.88
N GLU A 219 -17.95 1.47 -2.11
CA GLU A 219 -19.05 1.89 -1.24
C GLU A 219 -18.83 1.39 0.19
N GLY A 220 -19.00 2.26 1.18
CA GLY A 220 -18.66 2.00 2.58
C GLY A 220 -17.18 2.16 2.93
N GLY A 221 -16.34 2.56 1.96
CA GLY A 221 -14.89 2.76 2.12
C GLY A 221 -14.05 1.52 1.83
N MET A 222 -12.74 1.68 1.88
CA MET A 222 -11.76 0.62 1.60
C MET A 222 -11.84 -0.58 2.54
N TYR A 223 -12.28 -0.36 3.78
CA TYR A 223 -12.44 -1.43 4.77
C TYR A 223 -13.49 -2.47 4.34
N THR A 224 -14.45 -2.09 3.48
CA THR A 224 -15.42 -3.02 2.87
C THR A 224 -14.73 -4.19 2.16
N LEU A 225 -13.58 -3.97 1.52
CA LEU A 225 -12.82 -5.06 0.93
C LEU A 225 -12.36 -6.09 1.98
N ALA A 226 -11.84 -5.65 3.13
CA ALA A 226 -11.38 -6.56 4.17
C ALA A 226 -12.52 -7.38 4.77
N THR A 227 -13.64 -6.72 5.09
CA THR A 227 -14.83 -7.40 5.64
C THR A 227 -15.48 -8.33 4.63
N SER A 228 -15.49 -7.98 3.36
CA SER A 228 -16.02 -8.82 2.28
C SER A 228 -15.16 -10.04 2.01
N LEU A 229 -13.83 -9.92 2.07
CA LEU A 229 -12.93 -11.08 2.00
C LEU A 229 -13.13 -12.01 3.20
N ALA A 230 -13.29 -11.47 4.41
CA ALA A 230 -13.56 -12.26 5.61
C ALA A 230 -14.91 -12.99 5.48
N ARG A 231 -15.98 -12.28 5.09
CA ARG A 231 -17.29 -12.87 4.82
C ARG A 231 -17.21 -14.00 3.80
N LEU A 232 -16.55 -13.77 2.67
CA LEU A 232 -16.37 -14.80 1.62
C LEU A 232 -15.60 -16.00 2.15
N PHE A 233 -14.56 -15.79 2.95
CA PHE A 233 -13.78 -16.87 3.55
C PHE A 233 -14.64 -17.75 4.47
N GLU A 234 -15.47 -17.13 5.32
CA GLU A 234 -16.38 -17.84 6.22
C GLU A 234 -17.53 -18.53 5.45
N GLU A 235 -18.09 -17.92 4.40
CA GLU A 235 -19.07 -18.54 3.50
C GLU A 235 -18.52 -19.81 2.82
N LEU A 236 -17.22 -19.87 2.55
CA LEU A 236 -16.54 -21.04 2.01
C LEU A 236 -16.22 -22.10 3.08
N GLY A 237 -16.56 -21.87 4.35
CA GLY A 237 -16.31 -22.77 5.48
C GLY A 237 -14.97 -22.57 6.15
N GLY A 238 -14.25 -21.49 5.87
CA GLY A 238 -13.02 -21.11 6.56
C GLY A 238 -13.28 -20.61 7.98
N LYS A 239 -12.27 -20.66 8.85
CA LYS A 239 -12.37 -20.23 10.25
C LYS A 239 -11.40 -19.10 10.55
N ILE A 240 -11.91 -17.97 11.09
CA ILE A 240 -11.10 -16.88 11.64
C ILE A 240 -11.07 -17.00 13.17
N VAL A 241 -9.88 -16.93 13.76
CA VAL A 241 -9.67 -16.93 15.21
C VAL A 241 -9.12 -15.55 15.57
N TYR A 242 -9.99 -14.71 16.09
CA TYR A 242 -9.67 -13.34 16.52
C TYR A 242 -8.98 -13.30 17.89
N GLU A 243 -8.45 -12.13 18.25
CA GLU A 243 -7.80 -11.84 19.54
C GLU A 243 -6.74 -12.89 19.92
N THR A 244 -6.07 -13.44 18.88
CA THR A 244 -5.14 -14.55 19.02
C THR A 244 -3.83 -14.23 18.31
N SER A 245 -2.86 -13.76 19.08
CA SER A 245 -1.51 -13.50 18.60
C SER A 245 -0.72 -14.79 18.47
N VAL A 246 -0.12 -15.00 17.31
CA VAL A 246 0.85 -16.09 17.11
C VAL A 246 2.20 -15.66 17.67
N ASP A 247 2.80 -16.48 18.55
CA ASP A 247 4.09 -16.18 19.17
C ASP A 247 5.28 -16.74 18.39
N GLU A 248 5.10 -17.88 17.72
CA GLU A 248 6.20 -18.54 17.00
C GLU A 248 5.67 -19.43 15.87
N ILE A 249 6.42 -19.48 14.77
CA ILE A 249 6.28 -20.50 13.72
C ILE A 249 7.22 -21.66 14.08
N LEU A 250 6.63 -22.84 14.32
CA LEU A 250 7.36 -24.03 14.73
C LEU A 250 8.07 -24.65 13.53
N ILE A 251 9.38 -24.50 13.47
CA ILE A 251 10.24 -25.10 12.44
C ILE A 251 11.12 -26.16 13.08
N ASP A 252 11.01 -27.38 12.58
CA ASP A 252 11.85 -28.52 12.97
C ASP A 252 12.42 -29.19 11.73
N ASN A 253 13.72 -29.49 11.73
CA ASN A 253 14.44 -30.09 10.60
C ASN A 253 14.16 -29.40 9.25
N LYS A 254 14.08 -28.05 9.24
CA LYS A 254 13.74 -27.22 8.07
C LYS A 254 12.33 -27.44 7.52
N ILE A 255 11.41 -27.92 8.30
CA ILE A 255 10.00 -28.07 7.95
C ILE A 255 9.16 -27.24 8.94
N ALA A 256 8.31 -26.36 8.43
CA ALA A 256 7.30 -25.69 9.24
C ALA A 256 6.17 -26.68 9.54
N LYS A 257 5.86 -26.87 10.82
CA LYS A 257 4.92 -27.89 11.30
C LYS A 257 3.69 -27.34 12.01
N GLY A 258 3.68 -26.03 12.31
CA GLY A 258 2.60 -25.41 13.06
C GLY A 258 3.01 -24.07 13.66
N ILE A 259 2.21 -23.59 14.59
CA ILE A 259 2.43 -22.34 15.32
C ILE A 259 2.36 -22.59 16.84
N ARG A 260 2.92 -21.65 17.62
CA ARG A 260 2.73 -21.57 19.07
C ARG A 260 1.89 -20.35 19.44
N ILE A 261 0.94 -20.57 20.33
CA ILE A 261 0.06 -19.55 20.91
C ILE A 261 0.10 -19.75 22.43
N GLY A 262 0.79 -18.86 23.15
CA GLY A 262 1.05 -19.07 24.57
C GLY A 262 1.80 -20.36 24.83
N LYS A 263 1.14 -21.32 25.50
CA LYS A 263 1.68 -22.67 25.79
C LYS A 263 1.20 -23.73 24.79
N GLU A 264 0.24 -23.40 23.94
CA GLU A 264 -0.36 -24.33 22.99
C GLU A 264 0.43 -24.39 21.69
N GLN A 265 0.54 -25.59 21.11
CA GLN A 265 1.07 -25.82 19.78
C GLN A 265 -0.06 -26.28 18.87
N VAL A 266 -0.29 -25.55 17.78
CA VAL A 266 -1.28 -25.89 16.77
C VAL A 266 -0.55 -26.37 15.53
N MET A 267 -0.73 -27.64 15.19
CA MET A 267 -0.05 -28.27 14.06
C MET A 267 -0.81 -28.05 12.75
N ALA A 268 -0.05 -27.92 11.66
CA ALA A 268 -0.59 -27.77 10.31
C ALA A 268 0.36 -28.39 9.28
N ASP A 269 -0.16 -28.69 8.08
CA ASP A 269 0.62 -29.21 6.96
C ASP A 269 1.40 -28.12 6.24
N ALA A 270 0.90 -26.86 6.24
CA ALA A 270 1.62 -25.70 5.76
C ALA A 270 1.16 -24.40 6.45
N ILE A 271 1.99 -23.36 6.35
CA ILE A 271 1.75 -22.04 6.93
C ILE A 271 1.92 -20.97 5.87
N VAL A 272 0.94 -20.05 5.78
CA VAL A 272 1.04 -18.80 5.01
C VAL A 272 1.09 -17.64 5.98
N CYS A 273 2.17 -16.88 5.97
CA CYS A 273 2.37 -15.74 6.86
C CYS A 273 2.11 -14.43 6.12
N GLY A 274 1.04 -13.71 6.52
CA GLY A 274 0.68 -12.38 6.05
C GLY A 274 1.20 -11.23 6.92
N ALA A 275 1.94 -11.53 7.99
CA ALA A 275 2.59 -10.52 8.82
C ALA A 275 3.75 -9.84 8.07
N ASP A 276 4.12 -8.62 8.50
CA ASP A 276 5.26 -7.92 7.89
C ASP A 276 6.53 -8.78 7.96
N PHE A 277 7.20 -8.97 6.82
CA PHE A 277 8.27 -9.95 6.70
C PHE A 277 9.43 -9.73 7.70
N PRO A 278 9.97 -8.51 7.90
CA PRO A 278 10.98 -8.26 8.91
C PRO A 278 10.50 -8.57 10.34
N TYR A 279 9.26 -8.23 10.67
CA TYR A 279 8.65 -8.59 11.94
C TYR A 279 8.56 -10.11 12.10
N ALA A 280 8.04 -10.82 11.10
CA ALA A 280 7.92 -12.26 11.13
C ALA A 280 9.27 -12.96 11.32
N MET A 281 10.32 -12.46 10.66
CA MET A 281 11.67 -12.99 10.85
C MET A 281 12.17 -12.81 12.28
N LYS A 282 11.92 -11.67 12.92
CA LYS A 282 12.46 -11.38 14.24
C LYS A 282 11.63 -11.99 15.37
N GLU A 283 10.32 -11.87 15.27
CA GLU A 283 9.40 -12.21 16.37
C GLU A 283 8.81 -13.62 16.19
N LEU A 284 8.38 -14.00 14.97
CA LEU A 284 7.74 -15.29 14.74
C LEU A 284 8.72 -16.43 14.45
N ILE A 285 9.96 -16.11 14.07
CA ILE A 285 11.04 -17.09 13.93
C ILE A 285 12.23 -16.62 14.79
N PRO A 286 12.16 -16.71 16.13
CA PRO A 286 13.15 -16.11 17.02
C PRO A 286 14.57 -16.71 16.88
N ASP A 287 14.68 -18.01 16.54
CA ASP A 287 15.98 -18.65 16.28
C ASP A 287 16.55 -18.22 14.92
N GLU A 288 17.55 -17.34 14.92
CA GLU A 288 18.21 -16.82 13.72
C GLU A 288 18.74 -17.94 12.80
N ARG A 289 19.13 -19.09 13.33
CA ARG A 289 19.63 -20.23 12.54
C ARG A 289 18.56 -20.82 11.61
N LYS A 290 17.26 -20.63 11.95
CA LYS A 290 16.12 -21.10 11.17
C LYS A 290 15.68 -20.11 10.07
N ARG A 291 16.29 -18.90 10.04
CA ARG A 291 15.91 -17.82 9.08
C ARG A 291 16.72 -17.82 7.78
N GLY A 292 17.69 -18.75 7.64
CA GLY A 292 18.57 -18.81 6.47
C GLY A 292 19.36 -17.51 6.28
N LYS A 293 19.20 -16.85 5.12
CA LYS A 293 19.92 -15.60 4.80
C LYS A 293 19.41 -14.36 5.56
N TYR A 294 18.31 -14.45 6.28
CA TYR A 294 17.64 -13.30 6.92
C TYR A 294 18.05 -13.12 8.39
N THR A 295 19.36 -12.92 8.59
CA THR A 295 19.93 -12.63 9.90
C THR A 295 19.51 -11.26 10.43
N ASN A 296 19.63 -11.01 11.74
CA ASN A 296 19.37 -9.70 12.34
C ASN A 296 20.20 -8.61 11.65
N LYS A 297 21.46 -8.89 11.32
CA LYS A 297 22.35 -7.99 10.57
C LYS A 297 21.81 -7.70 9.15
N LYS A 298 21.21 -8.70 8.48
CA LYS A 298 20.64 -8.51 7.14
C LYS A 298 19.35 -7.68 7.21
N ILE A 299 18.49 -7.94 8.19
CA ILE A 299 17.24 -7.20 8.41
C ILE A 299 17.53 -5.74 8.75
N ALA A 300 18.51 -5.48 9.61
CA ALA A 300 18.93 -4.12 9.95
C ALA A 300 19.53 -3.34 8.77
N LYS A 301 20.01 -4.04 7.72
CA LYS A 301 20.54 -3.41 6.49
C LYS A 301 19.49 -3.19 5.41
N PHE A 302 18.28 -3.66 5.60
CA PHE A 302 17.21 -3.34 4.66
C PHE A 302 16.88 -1.85 4.71
N GLU A 303 16.58 -1.31 3.55
CA GLU A 303 15.99 0.02 3.43
C GLU A 303 14.47 -0.08 3.56
N TYR A 304 13.90 0.76 4.40
CA TYR A 304 12.46 0.80 4.65
C TYR A 304 11.82 2.00 3.95
N SER A 305 10.53 1.89 3.63
CA SER A 305 9.75 2.99 3.07
C SER A 305 9.62 4.13 4.06
N CYS A 306 9.18 5.29 3.60
CA CYS A 306 8.69 6.31 4.52
C CYS A 306 7.50 5.80 5.32
N SER A 307 7.17 6.54 6.37
CA SER A 307 5.95 6.39 7.15
C SER A 307 4.98 7.54 6.88
N CYS A 308 3.87 7.57 7.62
CA CYS A 308 2.85 8.61 7.53
C CYS A 308 2.50 9.14 8.92
N PHE A 309 2.25 10.45 8.98
CA PHE A 309 1.48 11.08 10.04
C PHE A 309 0.07 11.30 9.49
N LEU A 310 -0.93 10.72 10.16
CA LEU A 310 -2.31 10.76 9.69
C LEU A 310 -3.19 11.51 10.69
N MET A 311 -4.09 12.35 10.16
CA MET A 311 -5.11 13.01 10.95
C MET A 311 -6.49 12.63 10.37
N TYR A 312 -7.36 12.18 11.22
CA TYR A 312 -8.76 11.88 10.91
C TYR A 312 -9.61 12.89 11.66
N LEU A 313 -10.22 13.82 10.94
CA LEU A 313 -10.93 14.96 11.48
C LEU A 313 -12.41 14.86 11.13
N GLY A 314 -13.27 14.76 12.15
CA GLY A 314 -14.70 14.93 11.99
C GLY A 314 -15.03 16.42 12.13
N LEU A 315 -15.69 16.99 11.12
CA LEU A 315 -16.04 18.40 11.04
C LEU A 315 -17.56 18.57 11.12
N ASP A 316 -18.04 19.51 11.95
CA ASP A 316 -19.48 19.83 12.07
C ASP A 316 -19.98 20.74 10.93
N LYS A 317 -19.20 20.91 9.88
CA LYS A 317 -19.46 21.77 8.73
C LYS A 317 -19.03 21.04 7.44
N LYS A 318 -19.81 21.21 6.36
CA LYS A 318 -19.43 20.82 5.00
C LYS A 318 -18.76 22.00 4.28
N TYR A 319 -17.65 21.74 3.59
CA TYR A 319 -16.95 22.73 2.77
C TYR A 319 -17.34 22.57 1.30
N PRO A 320 -17.59 23.67 0.55
CA PRO A 320 -18.29 23.63 -0.74
C PRO A 320 -17.49 23.06 -1.92
N GLU A 321 -16.17 23.13 -1.90
CA GLU A 321 -15.37 22.61 -3.02
C GLU A 321 -15.27 21.08 -3.00
N GLU A 322 -15.47 20.45 -4.17
CA GLU A 322 -15.76 19.04 -4.29
C GLU A 322 -14.65 18.27 -5.00
N HIS A 323 -13.60 17.90 -4.27
CA HIS A 323 -12.61 16.94 -4.75
C HIS A 323 -12.41 15.86 -3.70
N LEU A 324 -12.66 14.62 -4.11
CA LEU A 324 -12.45 13.45 -3.25
C LEU A 324 -10.98 13.34 -2.82
N HIS A 325 -10.08 13.52 -3.78
CA HIS A 325 -8.64 13.41 -3.60
C HIS A 325 -7.94 14.72 -3.98
N SER A 326 -7.19 15.30 -3.05
CA SER A 326 -6.42 16.51 -3.28
C SER A 326 -5.00 16.37 -2.73
N ILE A 327 -4.01 16.89 -3.46
CA ILE A 327 -2.62 16.92 -3.02
C ILE A 327 -2.10 18.34 -3.05
N TYR A 328 -1.49 18.75 -1.97
CA TYR A 328 -0.86 20.05 -1.79
C TYR A 328 0.65 19.85 -1.74
N PHE A 329 1.35 20.40 -2.71
CA PHE A 329 2.80 20.32 -2.79
C PHE A 329 3.47 21.33 -1.87
N ALA A 330 4.58 20.90 -1.26
CA ALA A 330 5.54 21.79 -0.63
C ALA A 330 6.08 22.82 -1.64
N GLU A 331 6.47 23.99 -1.21
CA GLU A 331 7.10 25.02 -2.06
C GLU A 331 8.37 24.46 -2.71
N ASP A 332 9.26 23.85 -1.91
CA ASP A 332 10.38 23.05 -2.41
C ASP A 332 10.09 21.54 -2.22
N PHE A 333 9.47 20.95 -3.25
CA PHE A 333 9.12 19.53 -3.23
C PHE A 333 10.36 18.62 -3.11
N LYS A 334 11.50 19.02 -3.73
CA LYS A 334 12.72 18.23 -3.64
C LYS A 334 13.27 18.24 -2.22
N GLN A 335 13.34 19.40 -1.58
CA GLN A 335 13.76 19.49 -0.19
C GLN A 335 12.84 18.70 0.74
N ASN A 336 11.52 18.78 0.53
CA ASN A 336 10.55 18.00 1.29
C ASN A 336 10.85 16.48 1.19
N VAL A 337 11.10 15.98 -0.01
CA VAL A 337 11.45 14.55 -0.24
C VAL A 337 12.83 14.20 0.37
N ASP A 338 13.83 15.07 0.26
CA ASP A 338 15.15 14.85 0.86
C ASP A 338 15.08 14.80 2.40
N ASP A 339 14.22 15.62 3.01
CA ASP A 339 13.97 15.59 4.46
C ASP A 339 13.42 14.23 4.90
N LEU A 340 12.52 13.64 4.14
CA LEU A 340 11.93 12.33 4.43
C LEU A 340 12.94 11.18 4.28
N PHE A 341 13.66 11.13 3.17
CA PHE A 341 14.43 9.96 2.76
C PHE A 341 15.92 10.05 3.05
N GLU A 342 16.50 11.26 3.08
CA GLU A 342 17.93 11.49 3.26
C GLU A 342 18.26 12.00 4.67
N ARG A 343 17.62 13.09 5.07
CA ARG A 343 17.97 13.80 6.31
C ARG A 343 17.29 13.21 7.54
N GLY A 344 16.20 12.45 7.37
CA GLY A 344 15.46 11.86 8.48
C GLY A 344 14.89 12.91 9.44
N LYS A 345 14.28 13.97 8.92
CA LYS A 345 13.64 15.00 9.73
C LYS A 345 12.19 15.25 9.29
N LEU A 346 11.37 15.74 10.23
CA LEU A 346 10.02 16.19 9.88
C LEU A 346 10.13 17.44 9.02
N PRO A 347 9.48 17.48 7.83
CA PRO A 347 9.53 18.64 6.96
C PRO A 347 8.92 19.87 7.60
N ASP A 348 9.52 21.02 7.34
CA ASP A 348 8.99 22.32 7.81
C ASP A 348 7.80 22.78 6.97
N ASP A 349 7.85 22.57 5.66
CA ASP A 349 6.75 22.73 4.71
C ASP A 349 6.50 21.36 4.03
N PRO A 350 5.67 20.48 4.63
CA PRO A 350 5.38 19.18 4.04
C PRO A 350 4.38 19.30 2.89
N SER A 351 4.55 18.45 1.87
CA SER A 351 3.45 18.06 0.99
C SER A 351 2.47 17.19 1.76
N PHE A 352 1.17 17.34 1.50
CA PHE A 352 0.15 16.54 2.16
C PHE A 352 -0.99 16.18 1.20
N TYR A 353 -1.66 15.11 1.53
CA TYR A 353 -2.81 14.58 0.79
C TYR A 353 -4.07 14.71 1.65
N LEU A 354 -5.18 15.10 1.01
CA LEU A 354 -6.51 15.18 1.59
C LEU A 354 -7.46 14.19 0.92
N TYR A 355 -8.29 13.54 1.74
CA TYR A 355 -9.34 12.65 1.27
C TYR A 355 -10.64 12.94 2.00
N ARG A 356 -11.72 13.08 1.24
CA ARG A 356 -13.05 13.52 1.70
C ARG A 356 -14.11 12.47 1.36
N PRO A 357 -14.11 11.28 2.00
CA PRO A 357 -14.96 10.15 1.59
C PRO A 357 -16.46 10.44 1.64
N SER A 358 -16.90 11.33 2.52
CA SER A 358 -18.30 11.73 2.62
C SER A 358 -18.85 12.44 1.37
N LEU A 359 -18.01 12.86 0.43
CA LEU A 359 -18.46 13.34 -0.89
C LEU A 359 -18.95 12.21 -1.80
N MET A 360 -18.53 10.98 -1.57
CA MET A 360 -18.95 9.80 -2.36
C MET A 360 -19.97 8.94 -1.64
N ASP A 361 -19.98 8.98 -0.31
CA ASP A 361 -20.85 8.17 0.54
C ASP A 361 -21.22 8.94 1.82
N ASP A 362 -22.43 9.47 1.84
CA ASP A 362 -22.96 10.26 2.97
C ASP A 362 -23.05 9.45 4.28
N SER A 363 -23.04 8.10 4.22
CA SER A 363 -23.08 7.25 5.41
C SER A 363 -21.80 7.30 6.25
N LEU A 364 -20.72 7.86 5.71
CA LEU A 364 -19.41 7.96 6.37
C LEU A 364 -19.29 9.16 7.33
N ALA A 365 -20.27 10.06 7.33
CA ALA A 365 -20.33 11.20 8.27
C ALA A 365 -21.76 11.45 8.72
N PRO A 366 -22.00 12.09 9.88
CA PRO A 366 -23.31 12.53 10.28
C PRO A 366 -23.90 13.56 9.28
N GLU A 367 -25.23 13.67 9.23
CA GLU A 367 -25.91 14.61 8.35
C GLU A 367 -25.42 16.06 8.55
N GLY A 368 -25.10 16.75 7.46
CA GLY A 368 -24.59 18.12 7.48
C GLY A 368 -23.11 18.25 7.90
N GLN A 369 -22.45 17.14 8.20
CA GLN A 369 -21.06 17.08 8.64
C GLN A 369 -20.16 16.45 7.59
N GLU A 370 -18.82 16.52 7.81
CA GLU A 370 -17.83 16.03 6.87
C GLU A 370 -16.67 15.33 7.56
N GLY A 371 -16.24 14.20 7.00
CA GLY A 371 -15.02 13.52 7.40
C GLY A 371 -13.83 13.96 6.53
N LEU A 372 -12.75 14.45 7.14
CA LEU A 372 -11.50 14.81 6.45
C LEU A 372 -10.36 13.91 6.92
N TYR A 373 -9.74 13.22 5.98
CA TYR A 373 -8.50 12.48 6.19
C TYR A 373 -7.32 13.28 5.64
N VAL A 374 -6.31 13.48 6.47
CA VAL A 374 -5.07 14.18 6.11
C VAL A 374 -3.89 13.23 6.25
N LEU A 375 -3.15 13.03 5.17
CA LEU A 375 -1.93 12.23 5.17
C LEU A 375 -0.71 13.10 4.89
N VAL A 376 0.26 13.03 5.78
CA VAL A 376 1.56 13.70 5.63
C VAL A 376 2.65 12.63 5.64
N PRO A 377 3.43 12.47 4.55
CA PRO A 377 4.59 11.59 4.58
C PRO A 377 5.62 12.06 5.60
N VAL A 378 6.15 11.14 6.38
CA VAL A 378 7.17 11.40 7.41
C VAL A 378 8.24 10.29 7.38
N PRO A 379 9.45 10.53 7.94
CA PRO A 379 10.46 9.49 8.04
C PRO A 379 9.98 8.31 8.90
N GLU A 380 10.48 7.10 8.60
CA GLU A 380 10.27 5.93 9.44
C GLU A 380 11.11 5.99 10.74
N LEU A 381 10.81 5.14 11.73
CA LEU A 381 11.33 5.26 13.10
C LEU A 381 12.85 5.13 13.22
N SER A 382 13.55 4.38 12.35
CA SER A 382 15.01 4.30 12.42
C SER A 382 15.70 5.60 12.00
N LYS A 383 15.01 6.45 11.24
CA LYS A 383 15.48 7.77 10.83
C LYS A 383 15.00 8.88 11.75
N TYR A 384 13.80 8.75 12.31
CA TYR A 384 13.22 9.72 13.23
C TYR A 384 12.38 9.01 14.31
N GLU A 385 12.98 8.79 15.46
CA GLU A 385 12.35 8.06 16.58
C GLU A 385 11.65 8.96 17.61
N LYS A 386 11.79 10.30 17.49
CA LYS A 386 11.34 11.27 18.52
C LYS A 386 9.84 11.58 18.45
N TRP A 387 9.00 10.56 18.30
CA TRP A 387 7.55 10.70 18.33
C TRP A 387 7.02 10.70 19.78
N THR A 388 7.33 11.78 20.51
CA THR A 388 6.73 12.07 21.83
C THR A 388 5.35 12.71 21.62
N GLU A 389 4.53 12.74 22.68
CA GLU A 389 3.26 13.47 22.68
C GLU A 389 3.47 14.95 22.30
N GLN A 390 4.50 15.59 22.85
CA GLN A 390 4.84 16.96 22.51
C GLN A 390 5.16 17.16 21.02
N THR A 391 5.94 16.25 20.43
CA THR A 391 6.27 16.28 18.99
C THR A 391 5.02 16.09 18.14
N MET A 392 4.17 15.13 18.51
CA MET A 392 2.93 14.85 17.82
C MET A 392 2.01 16.07 17.81
N GLN A 393 1.80 16.70 18.96
CA GLN A 393 0.95 17.89 19.10
C GLN A 393 1.53 19.11 18.36
N ALA A 394 2.84 19.32 18.43
CA ALA A 394 3.49 20.38 17.68
C ALA A 394 3.35 20.20 16.16
N TYR A 395 3.50 18.96 15.67
CA TYR A 395 3.34 18.67 14.25
C TYR A 395 1.88 18.77 13.80
N ARG A 396 0.93 18.31 14.63
CA ARG A 396 -0.51 18.53 14.43
C ARG A 396 -0.84 20.01 14.24
N GLN A 397 -0.37 20.87 15.15
CA GLN A 397 -0.61 22.32 15.07
C GLN A 397 -0.03 22.92 13.78
N LYS A 398 1.15 22.45 13.35
CA LYS A 398 1.76 22.84 12.07
C LYS A 398 0.83 22.49 10.91
N ILE A 399 0.31 21.25 10.86
CA ILE A 399 -0.57 20.81 9.77
C ILE A 399 -1.89 21.58 9.77
N ILE A 400 -2.53 21.78 10.91
CA ILE A 400 -3.74 22.63 11.00
C ILE A 400 -3.49 24.03 10.44
N ARG A 401 -2.36 24.64 10.78
CA ARG A 401 -2.00 25.95 10.22
C ARG A 401 -1.86 25.89 8.69
N LEU A 402 -1.18 24.87 8.16
CA LEU A 402 -1.04 24.71 6.71
C LEU A 402 -2.38 24.46 6.01
N LEU A 403 -3.29 23.70 6.62
CA LEU A 403 -4.66 23.54 6.12
C LEU A 403 -5.37 24.90 6.02
N LYS A 404 -5.28 25.74 7.04
CA LYS A 404 -5.86 27.09 7.02
C LYS A 404 -5.21 28.00 5.98
N GLU A 405 -3.90 27.93 5.80
CA GLU A 405 -3.14 28.79 4.88
C GLU A 405 -3.30 28.39 3.41
N LYS A 406 -3.22 27.09 3.11
CA LYS A 406 -3.09 26.57 1.75
C LYS A 406 -4.39 26.02 1.15
N THR A 407 -5.43 25.75 1.96
CA THR A 407 -6.63 25.05 1.50
C THR A 407 -7.90 25.88 1.70
N ILE A 408 -9.06 25.30 1.35
CA ILE A 408 -10.38 25.89 1.62
C ILE A 408 -10.77 25.85 3.10
N PHE A 409 -10.08 25.08 3.91
CA PHE A 409 -10.39 24.86 5.33
C PHE A 409 -9.87 26.00 6.23
N LYS A 410 -10.25 27.25 5.93
CA LYS A 410 -9.71 28.46 6.59
C LYS A 410 -10.03 28.55 8.08
N ASP A 411 -11.13 28.00 8.51
CA ASP A 411 -11.68 28.02 9.87
C ASP A 411 -11.77 26.62 10.51
N ILE A 412 -11.01 25.64 9.98
CA ILE A 412 -11.12 24.23 10.37
C ILE A 412 -10.99 23.98 11.88
N ASP A 413 -10.13 24.73 12.55
CA ASP A 413 -9.89 24.62 14.00
C ASP A 413 -11.13 24.93 14.84
N GLU A 414 -12.10 25.69 14.33
CA GLU A 414 -13.37 26.00 14.97
C GLU A 414 -14.42 24.89 14.76
N HIS A 415 -14.19 24.01 13.79
CA HIS A 415 -15.15 23.01 13.34
C HIS A 415 -14.75 21.55 13.60
N ILE A 416 -13.59 21.29 14.21
CA ILE A 416 -13.17 19.93 14.57
C ILE A 416 -13.98 19.46 15.80
N VAL A 417 -14.85 18.47 15.61
CA VAL A 417 -15.64 17.84 16.69
C VAL A 417 -15.15 16.44 17.06
N SER A 418 -14.32 15.84 16.22
CA SER A 418 -13.66 14.55 16.48
C SER A 418 -12.31 14.51 15.81
N GLU A 419 -11.33 13.93 16.49
CA GLU A 419 -9.97 13.80 15.98
C GLU A 419 -9.33 12.49 16.41
N THR A 420 -8.62 11.87 15.46
CA THR A 420 -7.72 10.75 15.74
C THR A 420 -6.40 10.97 15.00
N LEU A 421 -5.29 10.82 15.70
CA LEU A 421 -3.95 10.94 15.15
C LEU A 421 -3.28 9.58 15.09
N ILE A 422 -2.57 9.30 14.01
CA ILE A 422 -1.76 8.08 13.82
C ILE A 422 -0.34 8.49 13.43
N THR A 423 0.63 7.93 14.10
CA THR A 423 2.06 8.21 13.93
C THR A 423 2.80 6.97 13.43
N PRO A 424 4.07 7.08 13.01
CA PRO A 424 4.92 5.91 12.74
C PRO A 424 5.00 4.91 13.89
N LYS A 425 4.86 5.40 15.15
CA LYS A 425 4.85 4.53 16.33
C LYS A 425 3.60 3.64 16.35
N ASP A 426 2.44 4.17 15.97
CA ASP A 426 1.20 3.39 15.87
C ASP A 426 1.30 2.31 14.79
N PHE A 427 1.96 2.61 13.65
CA PHE A 427 2.22 1.59 12.63
C PHE A 427 3.09 0.46 13.16
N SER A 428 4.10 0.76 13.97
CA SER A 428 4.94 -0.24 14.63
C SER A 428 4.16 -1.04 15.68
N ASP A 429 3.50 -0.35 16.62
CA ASP A 429 2.94 -0.97 17.81
C ASP A 429 1.62 -1.73 17.52
N ARG A 430 0.75 -1.14 16.66
CA ARG A 430 -0.56 -1.70 16.35
C ARG A 430 -0.53 -2.70 15.20
N PHE A 431 0.27 -2.43 14.15
CA PHE A 431 0.26 -3.24 12.92
C PHE A 431 1.52 -4.05 12.72
N ASN A 432 2.44 -4.08 13.71
CA ASN A 432 3.70 -4.80 13.63
C ASN A 432 4.53 -4.41 12.38
N ALA A 433 4.34 -3.18 11.86
CA ALA A 433 5.14 -2.67 10.75
C ALA A 433 6.55 -2.36 11.25
N TYR A 434 7.53 -3.09 10.75
CA TYR A 434 8.91 -2.92 11.21
C TYR A 434 9.40 -1.48 10.97
N ASN A 435 9.98 -0.85 11.99
CA ASN A 435 10.35 0.58 12.02
C ASN A 435 9.18 1.54 11.71
N GLY A 436 7.94 1.12 11.87
CA GLY A 436 6.77 1.94 11.51
C GLY A 436 6.66 2.25 10.02
N ALA A 437 7.35 1.52 9.16
CA ALA A 437 7.31 1.72 7.71
C ALA A 437 5.95 1.33 7.14
N THR A 438 5.18 2.32 6.67
CA THR A 438 3.79 2.09 6.22
C THR A 438 3.71 1.12 5.05
N PHE A 439 4.64 1.20 4.10
CA PHE A 439 4.66 0.39 2.87
C PHE A 439 5.62 -0.82 2.97
N GLY A 440 6.30 -1.01 4.11
CA GLY A 440 7.27 -2.09 4.32
C GLY A 440 8.63 -1.81 3.70
N LEU A 441 9.24 -2.80 3.05
CA LEU A 441 10.56 -2.63 2.43
C LEU A 441 10.52 -1.64 1.27
N LYS A 442 11.45 -0.69 1.25
CA LYS A 442 11.61 0.29 0.17
C LYS A 442 11.91 -0.42 -1.15
N PRO A 443 11.19 -0.12 -2.24
CA PRO A 443 11.35 -0.80 -3.51
C PRO A 443 12.54 -0.25 -4.31
N THR A 444 13.76 -0.44 -3.82
CA THR A 444 15.01 -0.16 -4.55
C THR A 444 15.32 -1.32 -5.50
N LEU A 445 16.22 -1.10 -6.48
CA LEU A 445 16.67 -2.18 -7.38
C LEU A 445 17.22 -3.40 -6.64
N LYS A 446 17.91 -3.16 -5.50
CA LYS A 446 18.49 -4.21 -4.66
C LYS A 446 17.49 -4.91 -3.74
N GLN A 447 16.24 -4.42 -3.69
CA GLN A 447 15.16 -4.94 -2.84
C GLN A 447 13.85 -5.15 -3.60
N SER A 448 13.90 -5.23 -4.93
CA SER A 448 12.75 -5.49 -5.79
C SER A 448 12.94 -6.82 -6.55
N ASN A 449 11.86 -7.35 -7.08
CA ASN A 449 11.83 -8.58 -7.86
C ASN A 449 12.52 -9.75 -7.11
N TYR A 450 13.49 -10.41 -7.74
CA TYR A 450 14.23 -11.54 -7.17
C TYR A 450 14.95 -11.22 -5.84
N TYR A 451 15.33 -9.97 -5.61
CA TYR A 451 16.04 -9.58 -4.38
C TYR A 451 15.11 -9.30 -3.20
N ARG A 452 13.80 -9.18 -3.45
CA ARG A 452 12.78 -9.03 -2.40
C ARG A 452 12.55 -10.38 -1.72
N PRO A 453 12.13 -10.44 -0.45
CA PRO A 453 11.71 -11.70 0.17
C PRO A 453 10.71 -12.44 -0.72
N HIS A 454 10.97 -13.74 -0.97
CA HIS A 454 10.17 -14.57 -1.86
C HIS A 454 8.90 -15.08 -1.19
N ASN A 455 7.90 -15.45 -2.01
CA ASN A 455 6.66 -16.02 -1.51
C ASN A 455 6.85 -17.41 -0.89
N LYS A 456 7.74 -18.25 -1.45
CA LYS A 456 8.18 -19.49 -0.79
C LYS A 456 9.42 -19.21 0.08
N PHE A 457 9.38 -19.62 1.35
CA PHE A 457 10.52 -19.46 2.24
C PHE A 457 11.59 -20.50 1.97
N SER A 458 12.80 -20.05 1.62
CA SER A 458 13.87 -20.97 1.18
C SER A 458 14.57 -21.72 2.33
N ALA A 459 14.39 -21.29 3.59
CA ALA A 459 15.05 -21.91 4.76
C ALA A 459 14.18 -22.96 5.47
N ALA A 460 12.88 -23.03 5.13
CA ALA A 460 11.99 -24.07 5.65
C ALA A 460 10.94 -24.43 4.58
N GLU A 461 10.67 -25.72 4.46
CA GLU A 461 9.56 -26.24 3.68
C GLU A 461 8.22 -25.92 4.35
N ASN A 462 7.13 -25.94 3.60
CA ASN A 462 5.75 -25.70 4.04
C ASN A 462 5.54 -24.33 4.70
N LEU A 463 6.38 -23.32 4.36
CA LEU A 463 6.26 -21.95 4.85
C LEU A 463 6.29 -20.96 3.69
N TYR A 464 5.24 -20.15 3.62
CA TYR A 464 5.01 -19.18 2.56
C TYR A 464 4.75 -17.80 3.16
N PHE A 465 5.12 -16.74 2.42
CA PHE A 465 4.94 -15.36 2.83
C PHE A 465 4.18 -14.57 1.76
N CYS A 466 3.32 -13.67 2.21
CA CYS A 466 2.66 -12.69 1.36
C CYS A 466 2.54 -11.34 2.09
N GLY A 467 2.42 -10.26 1.33
CA GLY A 467 2.27 -8.93 1.90
C GLY A 467 3.22 -7.89 1.31
N SER A 468 3.18 -6.66 1.85
CA SER A 468 3.88 -5.50 1.30
C SER A 468 5.41 -5.61 1.31
N SER A 469 6.01 -6.32 2.27
CA SER A 469 7.45 -6.56 2.34
C SER A 469 7.91 -7.81 1.59
N THR A 470 6.97 -8.56 1.00
CA THR A 470 7.22 -9.76 0.19
C THR A 470 7.03 -9.43 -1.30
N HIS A 471 7.57 -10.25 -2.19
CA HIS A 471 7.36 -10.10 -3.63
C HIS A 471 5.86 -10.18 -4.00
N PRO A 472 5.32 -9.35 -4.92
CA PRO A 472 6.00 -8.33 -5.75
C PRO A 472 6.26 -7.01 -5.03
N GLY A 473 5.49 -6.61 -3.99
CA GLY A 473 5.72 -5.37 -3.27
C GLY A 473 4.49 -4.78 -2.58
N ALA A 474 4.51 -3.47 -2.38
CA ALA A 474 3.48 -2.70 -1.70
C ALA A 474 2.37 -2.21 -2.64
N GLY A 475 1.23 -1.80 -2.06
CA GLY A 475 -0.01 -1.41 -2.73
C GLY A 475 -1.05 -2.53 -2.65
N VAL A 476 -2.32 -2.20 -2.38
CA VAL A 476 -3.37 -3.21 -2.13
C VAL A 476 -3.47 -4.25 -3.26
N PRO A 477 -3.57 -3.87 -4.56
CA PRO A 477 -3.64 -4.85 -5.63
C PRO A 477 -2.37 -5.72 -5.73
N ILE A 478 -1.20 -5.14 -5.47
CA ILE A 478 0.08 -5.86 -5.50
C ILE A 478 0.21 -6.81 -4.30
N VAL A 479 -0.33 -6.45 -3.15
CA VAL A 479 -0.42 -7.31 -1.97
C VAL A 479 -1.37 -8.49 -2.20
N MET A 480 -2.49 -8.29 -2.89
CA MET A 480 -3.39 -9.37 -3.31
C MET A 480 -2.71 -10.31 -4.32
N GLN A 481 -1.92 -9.75 -5.25
CA GLN A 481 -1.09 -10.55 -6.16
C GLN A 481 -0.02 -11.35 -5.39
N SER A 482 0.59 -10.78 -4.35
CA SER A 482 1.54 -11.48 -3.47
C SER A 482 0.89 -12.70 -2.81
N ALA A 483 -0.36 -12.57 -2.35
CA ALA A 483 -1.14 -13.68 -1.79
C ALA A 483 -1.39 -14.78 -2.82
N LYS A 484 -1.79 -14.41 -4.05
CA LYS A 484 -1.97 -15.36 -5.16
C LYS A 484 -0.70 -16.14 -5.45
N LEU A 485 0.44 -15.46 -5.55
CA LEU A 485 1.74 -16.10 -5.77
C LEU A 485 2.14 -17.05 -4.63
N ALA A 486 1.86 -16.71 -3.36
CA ALA A 486 2.12 -17.58 -2.24
C ALA A 486 1.28 -18.87 -2.30
N VAL A 487 0.01 -18.76 -2.70
CA VAL A 487 -0.87 -19.92 -2.93
C VAL A 487 -0.38 -20.76 -4.10
N GLU A 488 0.01 -20.16 -5.21
CA GLU A 488 0.57 -20.88 -6.38
C GLU A 488 1.85 -21.63 -6.03
N GLU A 489 2.71 -21.07 -5.16
CA GLU A 489 3.91 -21.74 -4.66
C GLU A 489 3.56 -22.96 -3.79
N LEU A 490 2.54 -22.85 -2.94
CA LEU A 490 2.05 -23.97 -2.13
C LEU A 490 1.49 -25.09 -3.03
N LEU A 491 0.65 -24.76 -4.01
CA LEU A 491 0.10 -25.73 -4.97
C LEU A 491 1.20 -26.43 -5.77
N ARG A 492 2.24 -25.71 -6.15
CA ARG A 492 3.39 -26.28 -6.87
C ARG A 492 4.15 -27.30 -6.03
N ASP A 493 4.24 -27.08 -4.71
CA ASP A 493 4.86 -28.05 -3.79
C ASP A 493 3.95 -29.26 -3.51
N ASP A 494 2.64 -29.06 -3.54
CA ASP A 494 1.66 -30.15 -3.33
C ASP A 494 1.53 -31.12 -4.50
N ASN A 495 1.86 -30.64 -5.72
CA ASN A 495 1.81 -31.45 -6.96
C ASN A 495 3.14 -32.17 -7.26
N HIS A 496 4.15 -32.01 -6.40
CA HIS A 496 5.43 -32.72 -6.45
C HIS A 496 5.57 -33.67 -5.26
#